data_4b405f19c129589eb059a50718c99c75
#
_entry.id   4b405f19c129589eb059a50718c99c75
#
_cell.length_a   1.000
_cell.length_b   1.000
_cell.length_c   1.000
_cell.angle_alpha   90.00
_cell.angle_beta   90.00
_cell.angle_gamma   90.00
#
_symmetry.space_group_name_H-M   'P 1'
#
loop_
_entity.id
_entity.type
_entity.pdbx_description
1 polymer ?
#
loop_
_entity_poly.entity_id
_entity_poly.type
_entity_poly.pdbx_seq_one_letter_code
_entity_poly.pdbx_strand_id
1 'polypeptide(L)'
;MNALFASDNVTSACPEVMDAVIQANSGISESYGDDEWSSRLKEKLSEVFETNVEVFLTVSGTASNALALSALAPVYGKIYCHELSHINTDEC
;
A
#
# COMPACT_ATOMS: atom_id res chain seq x y z
N MET A 1 10.18 27.75 -7.10
CA MET A 1 9.61 26.39 -7.13
C MET A 1 8.22 26.47 -6.53
N ASN A 2 7.18 26.26 -7.32
CA ASN A 2 5.82 26.28 -6.79
C ASN A 2 5.57 24.93 -6.09
N ALA A 3 5.45 24.95 -4.77
CA ALA A 3 5.05 23.77 -4.00
C ALA A 3 3.58 23.44 -4.34
N LEU A 4 3.34 22.30 -4.91
CA LEU A 4 2.01 21.83 -5.26
C LEU A 4 1.49 20.94 -4.12
N PHE A 5 0.49 21.41 -3.38
CA PHE A 5 -0.13 20.69 -2.28
C PHE A 5 -1.47 20.04 -2.70
N ALA A 6 -1.57 19.57 -3.94
CA ALA A 6 -2.81 18.97 -4.44
C ALA A 6 -2.93 17.50 -4.03
N SER A 7 -1.97 16.68 -4.44
CA SER A 7 -1.90 15.26 -4.12
C SER A 7 -0.50 14.74 -4.44
N ASP A 8 -0.07 13.70 -3.76
CA ASP A 8 1.19 12.99 -4.04
C ASP A 8 1.18 12.31 -5.41
N ASN A 9 0.02 11.90 -5.91
CA ASN A 9 -0.11 11.23 -7.21
C ASN A 9 0.07 12.14 -8.44
N VAL A 10 0.24 13.44 -8.25
CA VAL A 10 0.55 14.39 -9.34
C VAL A 10 2.04 14.70 -9.45
N THR A 11 2.86 14.09 -8.62
CA THR A 11 4.32 14.29 -8.61
C THR A 11 5.05 13.03 -9.10
N SER A 12 6.29 13.21 -9.53
CA SER A 12 7.18 12.08 -9.82
C SER A 12 7.67 11.44 -8.53
N ALA A 13 8.08 10.17 -8.62
CA ALA A 13 8.75 9.50 -7.51
C ALA A 13 10.11 10.18 -7.22
N CYS A 14 10.54 10.13 -5.96
CA CYS A 14 11.86 10.64 -5.59
C CYS A 14 12.98 9.75 -6.17
N PRO A 15 14.19 10.30 -6.37
CA PRO A 15 15.31 9.56 -6.96
C PRO A 15 15.60 8.24 -6.24
N GLU A 16 15.54 8.21 -4.92
CA GLU A 16 15.83 7.05 -4.09
C GLU A 16 14.86 5.89 -4.37
N VAL A 17 13.59 6.18 -4.63
CA VAL A 17 12.60 5.18 -5.03
C VAL A 17 12.91 4.64 -6.42
N MET A 18 13.28 5.52 -7.36
CA MET A 18 13.64 5.09 -8.72
C MET A 18 14.91 4.24 -8.72
N ASP A 19 15.91 4.59 -7.93
CA ASP A 19 17.13 3.79 -7.77
C ASP A 19 16.82 2.41 -7.18
N ALA A 20 15.93 2.32 -6.21
CA ALA A 20 15.49 1.05 -5.65
C ALA A 20 14.74 0.17 -6.69
N VAL A 21 13.91 0.77 -7.53
CA VAL A 21 13.26 0.05 -8.66
C VAL A 21 14.28 -0.50 -9.64
N ILE A 22 15.30 0.30 -10.01
CA ILE A 22 16.37 -0.12 -10.90
C ILE A 22 17.15 -1.29 -10.29
N GLN A 23 17.49 -1.23 -9.01
CA GLN A 23 18.18 -2.30 -8.30
C GLN A 23 17.34 -3.59 -8.24
N ALA A 24 16.05 -3.47 -7.94
CA ALA A 24 15.14 -4.61 -7.90
C ALA A 24 14.91 -5.25 -9.28
N ASN A 25 15.05 -4.49 -10.36
CA ASN A 25 14.89 -4.96 -11.74
C ASN A 25 16.16 -5.67 -12.26
N SER A 26 16.74 -6.55 -11.47
CA SER A 26 17.94 -7.31 -11.84
C SER A 26 17.85 -8.75 -11.38
N GLY A 27 18.41 -9.66 -12.21
CA GLY A 27 18.46 -11.08 -11.89
C GLY A 27 17.13 -11.81 -12.09
N ILE A 28 16.96 -12.90 -11.34
CA ILE A 28 15.77 -13.75 -11.33
C ILE A 28 15.27 -13.79 -9.88
N SER A 29 13.99 -13.60 -9.70
CA SER A 29 13.33 -13.70 -8.39
C SER A 29 12.13 -14.65 -8.48
N GLU A 30 11.79 -15.25 -7.36
CA GLU A 30 10.56 -16.02 -7.23
C GLU A 30 9.33 -15.10 -7.38
N SER A 31 8.22 -15.70 -7.78
CA SER A 31 6.95 -14.97 -7.98
C SER A 31 6.02 -15.10 -6.78
N TYR A 32 4.90 -14.39 -6.84
CA TYR A 32 3.80 -14.46 -5.86
C TYR A 32 4.15 -14.07 -4.41
N GLY A 33 5.15 -13.21 -4.23
CA GLY A 33 5.53 -12.68 -2.93
C GLY A 33 6.60 -13.50 -2.19
N ASP A 34 7.14 -14.54 -2.84
CA ASP A 34 8.24 -15.37 -2.29
C ASP A 34 9.63 -14.79 -2.61
N ASP A 35 9.67 -13.58 -3.16
CA ASP A 35 10.89 -12.87 -3.49
C ASP A 35 11.56 -12.20 -2.26
N GLU A 36 12.84 -11.88 -2.40
CA GLU A 36 13.63 -11.24 -1.36
C GLU A 36 13.08 -9.87 -0.95
N TRP A 37 12.55 -9.08 -1.91
CA TRP A 37 12.05 -7.74 -1.62
C TRP A 37 10.79 -7.78 -0.76
N SER A 38 9.89 -8.73 -1.02
CA SER A 38 8.70 -8.97 -0.20
C SER A 38 9.07 -9.37 1.22
N SER A 39 10.06 -10.25 1.39
CA SER A 39 10.56 -10.65 2.70
C SER A 39 11.16 -9.48 3.47
N ARG A 40 12.03 -8.69 2.83
CA ARG A 40 12.64 -7.49 3.43
C ARG A 40 11.61 -6.43 3.80
N LEU A 41 10.54 -6.26 2.99
CA LEU A 41 9.45 -5.34 3.30
C LEU A 41 8.74 -5.77 4.59
N LYS A 42 8.41 -7.06 4.73
CA LYS A 42 7.78 -7.60 5.93
C LYS A 42 8.64 -7.40 7.18
N GLU A 43 9.94 -7.69 7.08
CA GLU A 43 10.90 -7.46 8.16
C GLU A 43 10.94 -5.98 8.55
N LYS A 44 11.05 -5.09 7.57
CA LYS A 44 11.12 -3.65 7.81
C LYS A 44 9.86 -3.09 8.45
N LEU A 45 8.68 -3.51 8.01
CA LEU A 45 7.43 -3.10 8.62
C LEU A 45 7.26 -3.68 10.02
N SER A 46 7.70 -4.92 10.27
CA SER A 46 7.71 -5.50 11.61
C SER A 46 8.61 -4.72 12.57
N GLU A 47 9.76 -4.24 12.10
CA GLU A 47 10.64 -3.36 12.87
C GLU A 47 9.95 -2.01 13.19
N VAL A 48 9.36 -1.37 12.17
CA VAL A 48 8.69 -0.05 12.34
C VAL A 48 7.49 -0.13 13.29
N PHE A 49 6.71 -1.19 13.22
CA PHE A 49 5.54 -1.39 14.09
C PHE A 49 5.86 -2.08 15.42
N GLU A 50 7.13 -2.44 15.66
CA GLU A 50 7.60 -3.14 16.86
C GLU A 50 6.80 -4.43 17.16
N THR A 51 6.30 -5.08 16.12
CA THR A 51 5.53 -6.34 16.21
C THR A 51 5.61 -7.11 14.90
N ASN A 52 5.38 -8.41 14.96
CA ASN A 52 5.31 -9.21 13.75
C ASN A 52 4.03 -8.87 12.95
N VAL A 53 4.19 -8.46 11.70
CA VAL A 53 3.08 -8.08 10.81
C VAL A 53 3.05 -8.96 9.57
N GLU A 54 1.85 -9.14 9.01
CA GLU A 54 1.67 -9.66 7.67
C GLU A 54 1.43 -8.49 6.70
N VAL A 55 2.01 -8.58 5.51
CA VAL A 55 1.98 -7.51 4.51
C VAL A 55 1.27 -8.02 3.25
N PHE A 56 0.24 -7.32 2.84
CA PHE A 56 -0.50 -7.60 1.62
C PHE A 56 -0.38 -6.42 0.67
N LEU A 57 0.28 -6.63 -0.46
CA LEU A 57 0.45 -5.60 -1.48
C LEU A 57 -0.79 -5.53 -2.37
N THR A 58 -1.24 -4.32 -2.64
CA THR A 58 -2.39 -4.05 -3.52
C THR A 58 -2.01 -3.05 -4.60
N VAL A 59 -2.76 -3.06 -5.69
CA VAL A 59 -2.47 -2.18 -6.84
C VAL A 59 -2.93 -0.73 -6.64
N SER A 60 -3.78 -0.47 -5.65
CA SER A 60 -4.29 0.88 -5.36
C SER A 60 -4.80 1.00 -3.92
N GLY A 61 -4.95 2.22 -3.43
CA GLY A 61 -5.58 2.51 -2.14
C GLY A 61 -7.03 2.05 -2.08
N THR A 62 -7.79 2.19 -3.16
CA THR A 62 -9.16 1.68 -3.30
C THR A 62 -9.21 0.16 -3.08
N ALA A 63 -8.31 -0.59 -3.71
CA ALA A 63 -8.22 -2.03 -3.51
C ALA A 63 -7.83 -2.38 -2.06
N SER A 64 -6.92 -1.62 -1.44
CA SER A 64 -6.56 -1.79 -0.03
C SER A 64 -7.75 -1.61 0.90
N ASN A 65 -8.50 -0.52 0.72
CA ASN A 65 -9.68 -0.22 1.53
C ASN A 65 -10.77 -1.28 1.35
N ALA A 66 -11.08 -1.66 0.12
CA ALA A 66 -12.08 -2.67 -0.17
C ALA A 66 -11.74 -4.03 0.47
N LEU A 67 -10.50 -4.48 0.34
CA LEU A 67 -10.04 -5.74 0.93
C LEU A 67 -10.01 -5.67 2.47
N ALA A 68 -9.50 -4.58 3.04
CA ALA A 68 -9.45 -4.39 4.49
C ALA A 68 -10.87 -4.37 5.10
N LEU A 69 -11.79 -3.62 4.52
CA LEU A 69 -13.18 -3.56 4.98
C LEU A 69 -13.88 -4.91 4.84
N SER A 70 -13.66 -5.61 3.72
CA SER A 70 -14.19 -6.96 3.50
C SER A 70 -13.69 -7.96 4.54
N ALA A 71 -12.43 -7.86 4.95
CA ALA A 71 -11.83 -8.75 5.95
C ALA A 71 -12.27 -8.43 7.39
N LEU A 72 -12.51 -7.16 7.71
CA LEU A 72 -12.77 -6.67 9.07
C LEU A 72 -14.26 -6.52 9.38
N ALA A 73 -15.09 -6.22 8.40
CA ALA A 73 -16.52 -6.02 8.61
C ALA A 73 -17.28 -7.37 8.64
N PRO A 74 -18.21 -7.56 9.58
CA PRO A 74 -19.07 -8.74 9.55
C PRO A 74 -19.99 -8.71 8.34
N VAL A 75 -20.38 -9.89 7.82
CA VAL A 75 -21.13 -10.06 6.57
C VAL A 75 -22.44 -9.23 6.51
N TYR A 76 -23.10 -9.04 7.64
CA TYR A 76 -24.32 -8.24 7.77
C TYR A 76 -24.10 -6.95 8.60
N GLY A 77 -22.84 -6.54 8.74
CA GLY A 77 -22.47 -5.36 9.49
C GLY A 77 -22.72 -4.06 8.73
N LYS A 78 -22.55 -2.95 9.45
CA LYS A 78 -22.52 -1.60 8.90
C LYS A 78 -21.17 -0.98 9.18
N ILE A 79 -20.70 -0.20 8.22
CA ILE A 79 -19.47 0.59 8.34
C ILE A 79 -19.90 2.04 8.57
N TYR A 80 -19.46 2.63 9.68
CA TYR A 80 -19.71 4.02 9.98
C TYR A 80 -18.49 4.84 9.58
N CYS A 81 -18.69 5.83 8.74
CA CYS A 81 -17.64 6.70 8.26
C CYS A 81 -18.14 8.14 8.11
N HIS A 82 -17.24 9.09 7.95
CA HIS A 82 -17.59 10.46 7.63
C HIS A 82 -18.16 10.56 6.22
N GLU A 83 -19.10 11.47 5.98
CA GLU A 83 -19.75 11.67 4.67
C GLU A 83 -18.76 12.00 3.53
N LEU A 84 -17.62 12.63 3.85
CA LEU A 84 -16.54 12.95 2.91
C LEU A 84 -15.38 11.94 2.95
N SER A 85 -15.57 10.77 3.57
CA SER A 85 -14.54 9.74 3.54
C SER A 85 -14.41 9.14 2.15
N HIS A 86 -13.20 8.77 1.77
CA HIS A 86 -12.90 8.20 0.47
C HIS A 86 -13.72 6.94 0.17
N ILE A 87 -13.94 6.09 1.19
CA ILE A 87 -14.76 4.88 1.06
C ILE A 87 -16.25 5.18 0.76
N ASN A 88 -16.71 6.40 0.97
CA ASN A 88 -18.09 6.82 0.68
C ASN A 88 -18.23 7.61 -0.62
N THR A 89 -17.17 8.30 -1.05
CA THR A 89 -17.23 9.24 -2.17
C THR A 89 -16.55 8.75 -3.45
N ASP A 90 -15.47 7.98 -3.32
CA ASP A 90 -14.54 7.70 -4.43
C ASP A 90 -14.26 6.20 -4.64
N GLU A 91 -14.81 5.33 -3.80
CA GLU A 91 -14.69 3.88 -3.95
C GLU A 91 -16.03 3.29 -4.37
N CYS A 92 -16.03 2.53 -5.45
CA CYS A 92 -17.26 1.93 -5.99
C CYS A 92 -17.87 0.90 -5.03
#